data_4e7e6fe6810dac2ae3aa7102da40abd7
#
_entry.id   4e7e6fe6810dac2ae3aa7102da40abd7
#
_cell.length_a   1.000
_cell.length_b   1.000
_cell.length_c   1.000
_cell.angle_alpha   90.00
_cell.angle_beta   90.00
_cell.angle_gamma   90.00
#
_symmetry.space_group_name_H-M   'P 1'
#
loop_
_entity.id
_entity.type
_entity.pdbx_description
1 polymer ?
#
loop_
_entity_poly.entity_id
_entity_poly.type
_entity_poly.pdbx_seq_one_letter_code
_entity_poly.pdbx_strand_id
1 'polypeptide(L)'
;MGRLVNVAVASPSVALALLAGCGEPEAVGTATESFGSGTGSVDDGLETMVGWSGSSGWVTTGPDDPVGPCGDDPSCLPPSETVPTEKPDGLPSPLPGVYDDQGPAPPDAGFRALIGFPTRQRKLLEDRVALMYAPGSPLFRRYMTVDAWMADHAPDPTVVALIENWLRSRGFTIDFEAKNRLLVQFSGTVADFNATFQTELHICMRKNPLWEDPPFPVYCTLDRFTLPKFVAERTNGLASADLPTEKGELTPEVGKIVADPPGPEAYGPRAFYGAYHLHPLFDAGFDGGGSSVGVVAAGTYHAIDLQIFWKSFGVERALPKRVAVMEPVFERVTETALDVQWATAMAPGAKAVVYEGPDARNTSLLFTWNHAITANEVDVLTFSFAHREDSEPKPLRHQYDESALMGAALGMTLVSASGDSGMPDTPCSSPYVTCVGGTQLVASQEGVIEKEWAWVMSGSGLAKTFARPYWQDADVTADRRAMADLALSSSTEYPMWMRRWSKWEYFGGTSFAAPAFAGMLAVVNGYRRSLGLPRVGFLNPILYGHKPTRSTFRDIKYGQTEHYHAGPGWDYPTGLGAPDIAMLALALP
;
A
#
# COMPACT_ATOMS: atom_id res chain seq x y z
N MET A 1 -6.99 -55.61 4.03
CA MET A 1 -5.87 -55.63 4.99
C MET A 1 -5.06 -54.37 4.78
N GLY A 2 -5.31 -53.41 5.62
CA GLY A 2 -4.71 -52.08 5.54
C GLY A 2 -3.31 -52.04 6.16
N ARG A 3 -2.47 -51.20 5.61
CA ARG A 3 -1.30 -50.67 6.34
C ARG A 3 -1.46 -49.16 6.46
N LEU A 4 -1.71 -48.72 7.66
CA LEU A 4 -1.57 -47.35 8.10
C LEU A 4 -0.07 -47.03 8.11
N VAL A 5 0.34 -46.01 7.33
CA VAL A 5 1.67 -45.39 7.45
C VAL A 5 1.52 -44.21 8.38
N ASN A 6 2.06 -44.34 9.58
CA ASN A 6 2.21 -43.23 10.52
C ASN A 6 3.26 -42.27 9.97
N VAL A 7 2.85 -41.06 9.58
CA VAL A 7 3.76 -39.94 9.34
C VAL A 7 4.03 -39.28 10.70
N ALA A 8 5.24 -39.47 11.21
CA ALA A 8 5.71 -38.77 12.40
C ALA A 8 5.90 -37.28 12.06
N VAL A 9 5.19 -36.41 12.77
CA VAL A 9 5.40 -34.96 12.74
C VAL A 9 6.74 -34.68 13.41
N ALA A 10 7.73 -34.24 12.62
CA ALA A 10 9.03 -33.82 13.14
C ALA A 10 8.86 -32.54 13.97
N SER A 11 9.45 -32.55 15.17
CA SER A 11 9.42 -31.39 16.07
C SER A 11 10.22 -30.21 15.54
N PRO A 12 9.90 -28.95 15.90
CA PRO A 12 10.54 -27.74 15.39
C PRO A 12 12.06 -27.65 15.60
N SER A 13 12.62 -28.45 16.49
CA SER A 13 14.05 -28.46 16.80
C SER A 13 14.96 -28.98 15.66
N VAL A 14 14.40 -29.68 14.66
CA VAL A 14 15.18 -30.24 13.55
C VAL A 14 15.37 -29.23 12.42
N ALA A 15 14.47 -28.25 12.26
CA ALA A 15 14.57 -27.24 11.22
C ALA A 15 15.73 -26.22 11.46
N LEU A 16 16.11 -25.99 12.73
CA LEU A 16 17.17 -25.04 13.09
C LEU A 16 18.58 -25.59 12.79
N ALA A 17 18.74 -26.92 12.79
CA ALA A 17 20.05 -27.56 12.56
C ALA A 17 20.48 -27.57 11.09
N LEU A 18 19.56 -27.46 10.14
CA LEU A 18 19.87 -27.50 8.70
C LEU A 18 20.32 -26.16 8.11
N LEU A 19 20.08 -25.05 8.83
CA LEU A 19 20.48 -23.70 8.40
C LEU A 19 21.75 -23.17 9.10
N ALA A 20 22.32 -23.91 10.07
CA ALA A 20 23.47 -23.49 10.89
C ALA A 20 24.84 -23.88 10.35
N GLY A 21 24.99 -24.11 9.06
CA GLY A 21 26.20 -24.60 8.41
C GLY A 21 27.23 -23.53 8.04
N CYS A 22 27.51 -22.53 8.86
CA CYS A 22 28.72 -21.68 8.73
C CYS A 22 29.04 -20.95 10.05
N GLY A 23 30.14 -21.34 10.68
CA GLY A 23 30.96 -20.52 11.60
C GLY A 23 30.51 -20.48 13.08
N GLU A 24 31.29 -21.07 13.96
CA GLU A 24 31.19 -20.89 15.42
C GLU A 24 31.54 -19.46 15.83
N PRO A 25 30.77 -18.82 16.74
CA PRO A 25 31.21 -17.57 17.38
C PRO A 25 31.96 -17.84 18.68
N GLU A 26 33.09 -17.16 18.84
CA GLU A 26 33.87 -17.11 20.07
C GLU A 26 33.06 -16.60 21.27
N ALA A 27 33.32 -17.19 22.43
CA ALA A 27 32.68 -16.90 23.69
C ALA A 27 33.07 -15.52 24.25
N VAL A 28 32.10 -14.66 24.51
CA VAL A 28 32.28 -13.42 25.29
C VAL A 28 31.69 -13.63 26.68
N GLY A 29 32.52 -13.29 27.69
CA GLY A 29 32.30 -13.58 29.09
C GLY A 29 31.11 -12.87 29.71
N THR A 30 30.53 -13.56 30.69
CA THR A 30 29.45 -13.11 31.58
C THR A 30 29.98 -12.11 32.61
N ALA A 31 29.39 -10.91 32.62
CA ALA A 31 29.44 -10.01 33.77
C ALA A 31 28.05 -9.95 34.39
N THR A 32 27.95 -10.45 35.62
CA THR A 32 26.78 -10.31 36.47
C THR A 32 26.89 -9.02 37.30
N GLU A 33 25.99 -8.08 37.09
CA GLU A 33 25.73 -7.02 38.06
C GLU A 33 24.29 -7.09 38.57
N SER A 34 24.21 -7.08 39.91
CA SER A 34 22.99 -7.14 40.70
C SER A 34 22.33 -5.76 40.76
N PHE A 35 21.05 -5.69 40.43
CA PHE A 35 20.24 -4.49 40.72
C PHE A 35 19.28 -4.72 41.89
N GLY A 36 19.41 -3.83 42.85
CA GLY A 36 18.58 -3.77 44.04
C GLY A 36 17.17 -3.24 43.76
N SER A 37 16.22 -3.76 44.54
CA SER A 37 14.82 -3.36 44.56
C SER A 37 14.63 -1.93 45.10
N GLY A 38 14.09 -1.03 44.28
CA GLY A 38 13.60 0.28 44.70
C GLY A 38 12.19 0.50 44.16
N THR A 39 11.20 0.53 45.06
CA THR A 39 9.83 0.95 44.78
C THR A 39 9.79 2.48 44.67
N GLY A 40 9.51 2.99 43.46
CA GLY A 40 9.29 4.41 43.21
C GLY A 40 8.16 4.58 42.18
N SER A 41 7.22 5.44 42.55
CA SER A 41 6.05 5.81 41.78
C SER A 41 6.39 6.33 40.38
N VAL A 42 5.65 5.85 39.38
CA VAL A 42 5.76 6.29 37.99
C VAL A 42 4.86 7.52 37.79
N ASP A 43 5.48 8.69 37.92
CA ASP A 43 5.00 9.93 37.31
C ASP A 43 6.25 10.72 36.86
N ASP A 44 6.14 11.41 35.72
CA ASP A 44 7.14 12.30 35.11
C ASP A 44 8.36 11.66 34.41
N GLY A 45 8.22 11.47 33.08
CA GLY A 45 9.34 11.09 32.23
C GLY A 45 9.07 11.08 30.72
N LEU A 46 8.17 11.92 30.20
CA LEU A 46 7.84 12.00 28.77
C LEU A 46 8.35 13.27 28.07
N GLU A 47 9.24 14.02 28.72
CA GLU A 47 9.95 15.12 28.07
C GLU A 47 11.42 14.77 27.91
N THR A 48 11.80 14.46 26.72
CA THR A 48 13.12 14.39 26.06
C THR A 48 13.37 13.07 25.36
N MET A 49 12.77 12.91 24.18
CA MET A 49 13.46 12.29 23.03
C MET A 49 12.70 12.57 21.74
N VAL A 50 13.47 13.09 20.79
CA VAL A 50 13.19 13.23 19.37
C VAL A 50 12.32 14.43 18.99
N GLY A 51 12.94 15.56 18.85
CA GLY A 51 12.42 16.70 18.11
C GLY A 51 12.32 16.38 16.62
N TRP A 52 11.14 15.99 16.17
CA TRP A 52 10.82 15.95 14.76
C TRP A 52 10.32 17.34 14.37
N SER A 53 11.22 18.17 13.84
CA SER A 53 10.87 19.48 13.27
C SER A 53 10.46 19.31 11.81
N GLY A 54 9.33 18.67 11.58
CA GLY A 54 8.62 18.70 10.30
C GLY A 54 7.39 19.58 10.48
N SER A 55 7.49 20.88 10.21
CA SER A 55 6.34 21.77 10.17
C SER A 55 5.51 21.48 8.92
N SER A 56 4.65 20.46 8.97
CA SER A 56 3.43 20.48 8.18
C SER A 56 2.56 21.54 8.83
N GLY A 57 2.31 22.65 8.12
CA GLY A 57 1.50 23.76 8.62
C GLY A 57 0.01 23.41 8.71
N TRP A 58 -0.31 22.42 9.52
CA TRP A 58 -1.68 22.04 9.86
C TRP A 58 -1.98 22.62 11.23
N VAL A 59 -2.99 23.47 11.28
CA VAL A 59 -3.58 23.90 12.54
C VAL A 59 -4.25 22.67 13.14
N THR A 60 -3.64 22.07 14.15
CA THR A 60 -4.31 21.08 14.99
C THR A 60 -5.30 21.85 15.87
N THR A 61 -6.59 21.77 15.55
CA THR A 61 -7.63 22.20 16.48
C THR A 61 -7.58 21.27 17.69
N GLY A 62 -7.35 21.84 18.87
CA GLY A 62 -7.40 21.10 20.12
C GLY A 62 -8.84 20.63 20.42
N PRO A 63 -9.02 19.66 21.32
CA PRO A 63 -10.33 19.13 21.69
C PRO A 63 -11.29 20.17 22.31
N ASP A 64 -10.83 21.40 22.60
CA ASP A 64 -11.55 22.45 23.29
C ASP A 64 -11.90 23.67 22.41
N ASP A 65 -11.70 23.60 21.05
CA ASP A 65 -12.15 24.68 20.19
C ASP A 65 -13.67 24.73 20.17
N PRO A 66 -14.32 25.87 20.51
CA PRO A 66 -15.75 25.96 20.54
C PRO A 66 -16.31 25.63 19.16
N VAL A 67 -17.13 24.59 19.08
CA VAL A 67 -18.02 24.36 17.96
C VAL A 67 -18.72 25.69 17.68
N GLY A 68 -18.60 26.20 16.44
CA GLY A 68 -19.12 27.53 16.06
C GLY A 68 -20.55 27.77 16.49
N PRO A 69 -21.24 28.83 16.03
CA PRO A 69 -22.54 29.28 16.56
C PRO A 69 -23.63 28.21 16.56
N CYS A 70 -23.40 27.04 15.99
CA CYS A 70 -24.33 25.92 15.93
C CYS A 70 -24.23 24.94 17.11
N GLY A 71 -23.23 25.03 17.98
CA GLY A 71 -23.03 24.02 19.04
C GLY A 71 -22.95 22.61 18.48
N ASP A 72 -23.52 21.62 19.16
CA ASP A 72 -23.56 20.21 18.73
C ASP A 72 -24.79 19.88 17.83
N ASP A 73 -25.50 20.87 17.30
CA ASP A 73 -26.65 20.64 16.42
C ASP A 73 -26.19 20.34 14.98
N PRO A 74 -26.26 19.08 14.52
CA PRO A 74 -25.79 18.70 13.17
C PRO A 74 -26.68 19.25 12.04
N SER A 75 -27.84 19.82 12.35
CA SER A 75 -28.74 20.46 11.38
C SER A 75 -28.40 21.95 11.16
N CYS A 76 -27.61 22.54 12.05
CA CYS A 76 -27.25 23.94 11.98
C CYS A 76 -26.02 24.11 11.08
N LEU A 77 -26.16 24.87 9.99
CA LEU A 77 -25.08 25.18 9.09
C LEU A 77 -24.32 26.44 9.55
N PRO A 78 -22.97 26.39 9.67
CA PRO A 78 -22.18 27.55 10.04
C PRO A 78 -22.17 28.63 8.93
N PRO A 79 -21.70 29.86 9.24
CA PRO A 79 -21.64 30.98 8.29
C PRO A 79 -20.90 30.65 7.00
N SER A 80 -21.29 31.28 5.89
CA SER A 80 -20.85 31.01 4.52
C SER A 80 -19.46 31.57 4.14
N GLU A 81 -18.59 31.84 5.12
CA GLU A 81 -17.20 32.26 4.80
C GLU A 81 -16.48 31.14 4.05
N THR A 82 -15.94 31.45 2.86
CA THR A 82 -15.19 30.52 2.02
C THR A 82 -13.72 30.84 2.00
N VAL A 83 -12.87 29.83 1.86
CA VAL A 83 -11.42 29.97 1.68
C VAL A 83 -11.01 29.31 0.38
N PRO A 84 -10.15 29.95 -0.42
CA PRO A 84 -9.56 29.30 -1.60
C PRO A 84 -8.70 28.11 -1.19
N THR A 85 -8.73 27.06 -1.98
CA THR A 85 -7.84 25.90 -1.82
C THR A 85 -6.47 26.17 -2.45
N GLU A 86 -5.43 25.44 -2.03
CA GLU A 86 -4.12 25.47 -2.72
C GLU A 86 -4.22 24.66 -4.02
N LYS A 87 -3.60 25.11 -5.12
CA LYS A 87 -3.49 24.31 -6.35
C LYS A 87 -2.35 23.28 -6.24
N PRO A 88 -2.57 22.06 -6.79
CA PRO A 88 -3.80 21.41 -7.23
C PRO A 88 -4.49 20.72 -6.03
N ASP A 89 -5.73 21.08 -5.78
CA ASP A 89 -6.52 20.51 -4.68
C ASP A 89 -7.66 19.65 -5.23
N GLY A 90 -7.59 18.36 -4.99
CA GLY A 90 -8.67 17.40 -5.22
C GLY A 90 -8.92 17.01 -6.69
N LEU A 91 -8.42 17.78 -7.67
CA LEU A 91 -8.59 17.52 -9.09
C LEU A 91 -7.33 17.81 -9.88
N PRO A 92 -7.04 17.04 -10.95
CA PRO A 92 -5.95 17.34 -11.85
C PRO A 92 -6.17 18.69 -12.54
N SER A 93 -5.08 19.42 -12.77
CA SER A 93 -5.07 20.57 -13.67
C SER A 93 -4.57 20.13 -15.05
N PRO A 94 -5.04 20.74 -16.15
CA PRO A 94 -4.50 20.47 -17.46
C PRO A 94 -2.98 20.62 -17.45
N LEU A 95 -2.29 19.54 -17.82
CA LEU A 95 -0.84 19.49 -17.95
C LEU A 95 -0.52 19.02 -19.36
N PRO A 96 0.09 19.87 -20.21
CA PRO A 96 0.40 19.51 -21.59
C PRO A 96 1.11 18.15 -21.69
N GLY A 97 0.58 17.26 -22.54
CA GLY A 97 1.11 15.90 -22.73
C GLY A 97 0.63 14.87 -21.72
N VAL A 98 -0.03 15.25 -20.62
CA VAL A 98 -0.62 14.35 -19.63
C VAL A 98 -2.13 14.48 -19.62
N TYR A 99 -2.64 15.72 -19.55
CA TYR A 99 -4.08 16.02 -19.53
C TYR A 99 -4.39 17.06 -20.60
N ASP A 100 -5.06 16.64 -21.68
CA ASP A 100 -5.51 17.54 -22.75
C ASP A 100 -6.95 17.99 -22.45
N ASP A 101 -7.13 19.29 -22.20
CA ASP A 101 -8.42 19.91 -21.95
C ASP A 101 -9.33 19.84 -23.19
N GLN A 102 -10.55 19.33 -23.02
CA GLN A 102 -11.59 19.22 -24.04
C GLN A 102 -12.71 20.28 -23.87
N GLY A 103 -12.59 21.14 -22.86
CA GLY A 103 -13.57 22.18 -22.55
C GLY A 103 -14.47 21.84 -21.38
N PRO A 104 -15.42 22.75 -21.06
CA PRO A 104 -16.34 22.61 -19.92
C PRO A 104 -17.14 21.32 -19.96
N ALA A 105 -17.24 20.66 -18.81
CA ALA A 105 -18.08 19.48 -18.64
C ALA A 105 -19.56 19.85 -18.76
N PRO A 106 -20.44 18.96 -19.34
CA PRO A 106 -21.86 19.21 -19.39
C PRO A 106 -22.44 19.42 -17.98
N PRO A 107 -23.29 20.46 -17.77
CA PRO A 107 -23.79 20.81 -16.42
C PRO A 107 -24.67 19.73 -15.78
N ASP A 108 -25.32 18.90 -16.57
CA ASP A 108 -26.16 17.77 -16.17
C ASP A 108 -25.39 16.44 -16.05
N ALA A 109 -24.11 16.42 -16.40
CA ALA A 109 -23.26 15.25 -16.21
C ALA A 109 -23.11 14.94 -14.71
N GLY A 110 -23.05 13.66 -14.39
CA GLY A 110 -22.81 13.20 -13.02
C GLY A 110 -21.34 13.24 -12.65
N PHE A 111 -21.07 13.36 -11.36
CA PHE A 111 -19.74 13.15 -10.79
C PHE A 111 -19.83 12.29 -9.53
N ARG A 112 -18.69 11.72 -9.14
CA ARG A 112 -18.46 11.05 -7.85
C ARG A 112 -17.23 11.66 -7.21
N ALA A 113 -17.29 12.05 -5.94
CA ALA A 113 -16.19 12.70 -5.26
C ALA A 113 -15.96 12.12 -3.85
N LEU A 114 -14.75 12.30 -3.33
CA LEU A 114 -14.37 11.97 -1.97
C LEU A 114 -13.94 13.22 -1.20
N ILE A 115 -14.50 13.40 -0.02
CA ILE A 115 -13.95 14.32 0.98
C ILE A 115 -13.25 13.50 2.07
N GLY A 116 -12.06 13.95 2.47
CA GLY A 116 -11.20 13.26 3.41
C GLY A 116 -11.15 13.95 4.76
N PHE A 117 -11.02 13.16 5.82
CA PHE A 117 -10.90 13.65 7.21
C PHE A 117 -9.55 13.26 7.80
N PRO A 118 -8.94 14.12 8.63
CA PRO A 118 -7.70 13.80 9.33
C PRO A 118 -7.94 12.81 10.46
N THR A 119 -6.96 11.97 10.72
CA THR A 119 -6.88 11.15 11.94
C THR A 119 -6.82 12.05 13.17
N ARG A 120 -7.73 11.83 14.11
CA ARG A 120 -7.75 12.58 15.38
C ARG A 120 -6.50 12.25 16.20
N GLN A 121 -5.90 13.27 16.82
CA GLN A 121 -4.67 13.12 17.60
C GLN A 121 -3.53 12.42 16.80
N ARG A 122 -3.39 12.79 15.53
CA ARG A 122 -2.45 12.16 14.60
C ARG A 122 -1.03 12.06 15.18
N LYS A 123 -0.50 13.14 15.76
CA LYS A 123 0.87 13.14 16.34
C LYS A 123 1.03 12.10 17.45
N LEU A 124 0.05 11.96 18.32
CA LEU A 124 0.06 10.93 19.38
C LEU A 124 0.08 9.51 18.79
N LEU A 125 -0.68 9.29 17.69
CA LEU A 125 -0.67 8.01 17.00
C LEU A 125 0.68 7.72 16.35
N GLU A 126 1.29 8.72 15.70
CA GLU A 126 2.62 8.60 15.08
C GLU A 126 3.68 8.22 16.12
N ASP A 127 3.69 8.88 17.28
CA ASP A 127 4.62 8.58 18.37
C ASP A 127 4.40 7.17 18.93
N ARG A 128 3.14 6.77 19.09
CA ARG A 128 2.79 5.41 19.49
C ARG A 128 3.25 4.37 18.47
N VAL A 129 3.02 4.61 17.19
CA VAL A 129 3.48 3.72 16.10
C VAL A 129 5.00 3.61 16.12
N ALA A 130 5.73 4.70 16.29
CA ALA A 130 7.19 4.64 16.41
C ALA A 130 7.65 3.71 17.54
N LEU A 131 7.01 3.77 18.71
CA LEU A 131 7.31 2.88 19.84
C LEU A 131 6.90 1.42 19.59
N MET A 132 5.83 1.18 18.81
CA MET A 132 5.39 -0.19 18.44
C MET A 132 6.41 -0.90 17.53
N TYR A 133 7.27 -0.17 16.85
CA TYR A 133 8.27 -0.72 15.93
C TYR A 133 9.71 -0.48 16.36
N ALA A 134 9.94 0.03 17.59
CA ALA A 134 11.24 0.17 18.19
C ALA A 134 11.58 -1.10 19.01
N PRO A 135 12.56 -1.95 18.60
CA PRO A 135 12.99 -3.08 19.40
C PRO A 135 13.45 -2.63 20.79
N GLY A 136 12.97 -3.32 21.84
CA GLY A 136 13.23 -2.96 23.24
C GLY A 136 12.18 -2.03 23.87
N SER A 137 11.28 -1.43 23.08
CA SER A 137 10.14 -0.68 23.61
C SER A 137 9.15 -1.60 24.33
N PRO A 138 8.54 -1.18 25.44
CA PRO A 138 7.43 -1.92 26.07
C PRO A 138 6.22 -2.11 25.13
N LEU A 139 6.08 -1.27 24.11
CA LEU A 139 5.02 -1.34 23.09
C LEU A 139 5.44 -2.14 21.86
N PHE A 140 6.66 -2.66 21.80
CA PHE A 140 7.15 -3.39 20.63
C PHE A 140 6.18 -4.50 20.20
N ARG A 141 5.67 -4.40 18.96
CA ARG A 141 4.68 -5.30 18.34
C ARG A 141 3.36 -5.47 19.13
N ARG A 142 3.00 -4.50 19.96
CA ARG A 142 1.69 -4.43 20.62
C ARG A 142 0.75 -3.55 19.78
N TYR A 143 0.15 -4.16 18.78
CA TYR A 143 -0.71 -3.47 17.82
C TYR A 143 -2.06 -3.07 18.43
N MET A 144 -2.66 -2.02 17.88
CA MET A 144 -4.01 -1.60 18.23
C MET A 144 -5.04 -2.55 17.63
N THR A 145 -6.19 -2.65 18.26
CA THR A 145 -7.39 -3.19 17.63
C THR A 145 -8.08 -2.09 16.83
N VAL A 146 -8.95 -2.49 15.87
CA VAL A 146 -9.77 -1.52 15.13
C VAL A 146 -10.62 -0.69 16.08
N ASP A 147 -11.25 -1.33 17.09
CA ASP A 147 -12.10 -0.63 18.07
C ASP A 147 -11.30 0.40 18.89
N ALA A 148 -10.08 0.07 19.32
CA ALA A 148 -9.22 1.01 20.03
C ALA A 148 -8.84 2.19 19.13
N TRP A 149 -8.48 1.95 17.87
CA TRP A 149 -8.20 3.01 16.92
C TRP A 149 -9.44 3.88 16.67
N MET A 150 -10.62 3.27 16.51
CA MET A 150 -11.89 3.98 16.34
C MET A 150 -12.22 4.88 17.51
N ALA A 151 -11.98 4.42 18.73
CA ALA A 151 -12.24 5.22 19.94
C ALA A 151 -11.29 6.42 20.07
N ASP A 152 -9.99 6.21 19.80
CA ASP A 152 -8.94 7.19 20.10
C ASP A 152 -8.65 8.13 18.91
N HIS A 153 -8.74 7.62 17.66
CA HIS A 153 -8.15 8.28 16.49
C HIS A 153 -9.10 8.51 15.31
N ALA A 154 -10.28 7.88 15.28
CA ALA A 154 -11.23 8.14 14.21
C ALA A 154 -11.77 9.59 14.27
N PRO A 155 -12.07 10.23 13.12
CA PRO A 155 -12.73 11.53 13.08
C PRO A 155 -13.99 11.55 13.94
N ASP A 156 -14.28 12.70 14.55
CA ASP A 156 -15.46 12.88 15.39
C ASP A 156 -16.73 12.67 14.55
N PRO A 157 -17.68 11.81 14.97
CA PRO A 157 -18.89 11.56 14.20
C PRO A 157 -19.77 12.81 14.04
N THR A 158 -19.73 13.76 14.99
CA THR A 158 -20.49 15.01 14.89
C THR A 158 -19.92 15.91 13.79
N VAL A 159 -18.59 15.94 13.63
CA VAL A 159 -17.92 16.67 12.55
C VAL A 159 -18.24 16.04 11.20
N VAL A 160 -18.19 14.72 11.08
CA VAL A 160 -18.52 14.01 9.84
C VAL A 160 -19.98 14.30 9.45
N ALA A 161 -20.92 14.15 10.40
CA ALA A 161 -22.34 14.43 10.17
C ALA A 161 -22.60 15.90 9.77
N LEU A 162 -21.87 16.87 10.35
CA LEU A 162 -21.96 18.28 9.97
C LEU A 162 -21.58 18.49 8.49
N ILE A 163 -20.49 17.87 8.04
CA ILE A 163 -20.01 17.96 6.65
C ILE A 163 -20.97 17.26 5.69
N GLU A 164 -21.48 16.08 6.05
CA GLU A 164 -22.50 15.40 5.25
C GLU A 164 -23.79 16.21 5.11
N ASN A 165 -24.28 16.82 6.19
CA ASN A 165 -25.48 17.67 6.15
C ASN A 165 -25.25 18.90 5.28
N TRP A 166 -24.06 19.49 5.33
CA TRP A 166 -23.69 20.56 4.42
C TRP A 166 -23.71 20.09 2.96
N LEU A 167 -23.11 18.93 2.63
CA LEU A 167 -23.15 18.37 1.28
C LEU A 167 -24.57 18.14 0.80
N ARG A 168 -25.43 17.53 1.64
CA ARG A 168 -26.87 17.32 1.32
C ARG A 168 -27.59 18.66 1.07
N SER A 169 -27.28 19.71 1.83
CA SER A 169 -27.88 21.05 1.65
C SER A 169 -27.47 21.70 0.33
N ARG A 170 -26.40 21.20 -0.33
CA ARG A 170 -25.93 21.65 -1.64
C ARG A 170 -26.46 20.80 -2.81
N GLY A 171 -27.38 19.88 -2.53
CA GLY A 171 -27.97 19.01 -3.54
C GLY A 171 -27.24 17.69 -3.75
N PHE A 172 -26.16 17.40 -3.00
CA PHE A 172 -25.40 16.18 -3.17
C PHE A 172 -26.02 14.99 -2.43
N THR A 173 -25.82 13.80 -3.00
CA THR A 173 -26.15 12.51 -2.36
C THR A 173 -24.89 11.97 -1.68
N ILE A 174 -25.03 11.54 -0.41
CA ILE A 174 -23.99 10.78 0.26
C ILE A 174 -24.13 9.32 -0.15
N ASP A 175 -23.14 8.80 -0.87
CA ASP A 175 -23.14 7.44 -1.39
C ASP A 175 -22.62 6.44 -0.34
N PHE A 176 -21.46 6.76 0.26
CA PHE A 176 -20.80 5.91 1.25
C PHE A 176 -20.04 6.74 2.28
N GLU A 177 -20.12 6.33 3.53
CA GLU A 177 -19.21 6.71 4.61
C GLU A 177 -18.28 5.54 4.94
N ALA A 178 -16.99 5.79 5.00
CA ALA A 178 -16.02 4.77 5.42
C ALA A 178 -16.23 4.43 6.91
N LYS A 179 -16.17 3.13 7.25
CA LYS A 179 -16.38 2.66 8.64
C LYS A 179 -15.47 3.35 9.66
N ASN A 180 -14.26 3.72 9.25
CA ASN A 180 -13.31 4.46 10.09
C ASN A 180 -13.50 5.98 10.06
N ARG A 181 -14.49 6.49 9.32
CA ARG A 181 -14.83 7.90 9.16
C ARG A 181 -13.75 8.79 8.50
N LEU A 182 -12.70 8.19 7.93
CA LEU A 182 -11.68 8.95 7.21
C LEU A 182 -12.13 9.47 5.85
N LEU A 183 -13.19 8.89 5.27
CA LEU A 183 -13.66 9.20 3.92
C LEU A 183 -15.18 9.23 3.87
N VAL A 184 -15.73 10.22 3.16
CA VAL A 184 -17.12 10.27 2.74
C VAL A 184 -17.16 10.42 1.22
N GLN A 185 -17.86 9.51 0.54
CA GLN A 185 -18.13 9.58 -0.89
C GLN A 185 -19.49 10.21 -1.13
N PHE A 186 -19.54 11.13 -2.08
CA PHE A 186 -20.77 11.80 -2.48
C PHE A 186 -20.82 11.98 -4.00
N SER A 187 -22.02 12.17 -4.51
CA SER A 187 -22.29 12.37 -5.94
C SER A 187 -23.31 13.49 -6.17
N GLY A 188 -23.37 13.95 -7.40
CA GLY A 188 -24.27 15.01 -7.83
C GLY A 188 -24.07 15.36 -9.28
N THR A 189 -24.54 16.54 -9.70
CA THR A 189 -24.35 17.08 -11.05
C THR A 189 -23.15 18.04 -11.11
N VAL A 190 -22.54 18.16 -12.28
CA VAL A 190 -21.49 19.14 -12.55
C VAL A 190 -21.95 20.57 -12.20
N ALA A 191 -23.21 20.92 -12.47
CA ALA A 191 -23.77 22.23 -12.12
C ALA A 191 -23.72 22.47 -10.59
N ASP A 192 -24.14 21.48 -9.79
CA ASP A 192 -24.12 21.59 -8.32
C ASP A 192 -22.68 21.70 -7.79
N PHE A 193 -21.76 20.93 -8.40
CA PHE A 193 -20.32 20.98 -8.08
C PHE A 193 -19.77 22.38 -8.33
N ASN A 194 -19.94 22.91 -9.55
CA ASN A 194 -19.43 24.22 -9.95
C ASN A 194 -19.98 25.35 -9.07
N ALA A 195 -21.29 25.32 -8.77
CA ALA A 195 -21.95 26.30 -7.90
C ALA A 195 -21.43 26.21 -6.45
N THR A 196 -21.23 25.01 -5.91
CA THR A 196 -20.81 24.80 -4.52
C THR A 196 -19.35 25.16 -4.29
N PHE A 197 -18.46 24.73 -5.21
CA PHE A 197 -17.02 24.88 -5.08
C PHE A 197 -16.47 26.11 -5.83
N GLN A 198 -17.34 26.89 -6.48
CA GLN A 198 -16.99 28.13 -7.22
C GLN A 198 -15.88 27.90 -8.25
N THR A 199 -16.04 26.87 -9.06
CA THR A 199 -15.10 26.47 -10.12
C THR A 199 -15.86 26.07 -11.38
N GLU A 200 -15.15 25.73 -12.42
CA GLU A 200 -15.68 25.12 -13.63
C GLU A 200 -14.99 23.77 -13.86
N LEU A 201 -15.76 22.68 -13.84
CA LEU A 201 -15.25 21.36 -14.22
C LEU A 201 -15.12 21.27 -15.72
N HIS A 202 -13.97 20.82 -16.18
CA HIS A 202 -13.70 20.46 -17.57
C HIS A 202 -13.56 18.96 -17.72
N ILE A 203 -13.74 18.45 -18.93
CA ILE A 203 -13.31 17.12 -19.34
C ILE A 203 -11.88 17.24 -19.86
N CYS A 204 -10.97 16.51 -19.23
CA CYS A 204 -9.61 16.34 -19.73
C CYS A 204 -9.39 14.92 -20.22
N MET A 205 -8.72 14.73 -21.35
CA MET A 205 -8.27 13.41 -21.78
C MET A 205 -6.92 13.12 -21.14
N ARG A 206 -6.89 12.12 -20.24
CA ARG A 206 -5.65 11.63 -19.64
C ARG A 206 -4.95 10.71 -20.62
N LYS A 207 -3.70 11.04 -20.94
CA LYS A 207 -2.80 10.19 -21.72
C LYS A 207 -1.86 9.48 -20.76
N ASN A 208 -1.66 8.20 -20.98
CA ASN A 208 -0.56 7.51 -20.34
C ASN A 208 0.63 7.49 -21.30
N PRO A 209 1.70 8.27 -21.05
CA PRO A 209 2.83 8.36 -21.97
C PRO A 209 3.65 7.06 -22.08
N LEU A 210 3.43 6.11 -21.15
CA LEU A 210 4.20 4.88 -21.03
C LEU A 210 3.49 3.64 -21.59
N TRP A 211 2.16 3.72 -21.79
CA TRP A 211 1.34 2.62 -22.26
C TRP A 211 0.56 3.05 -23.51
N GLU A 212 0.44 2.18 -24.48
CA GLU A 212 -0.36 2.42 -25.70
C GLU A 212 -1.88 2.40 -25.46
N ASP A 213 -2.30 2.53 -24.19
CA ASP A 213 -3.72 2.58 -23.86
C ASP A 213 -4.37 3.85 -24.43
N PRO A 214 -5.59 3.74 -24.94
CA PRO A 214 -6.29 4.92 -25.46
C PRO A 214 -6.50 5.95 -24.34
N PRO A 215 -6.39 7.26 -24.64
CA PRO A 215 -6.71 8.30 -23.69
C PRO A 215 -8.12 8.13 -23.11
N PHE A 216 -8.28 8.36 -21.81
CA PHE A 216 -9.57 8.25 -21.15
C PHE A 216 -9.98 9.57 -20.48
N PRO A 217 -11.30 9.84 -20.38
CA PRO A 217 -11.78 11.08 -19.80
C PRO A 217 -11.68 11.11 -18.28
N VAL A 218 -11.26 12.25 -17.75
CA VAL A 218 -11.24 12.58 -16.32
C VAL A 218 -11.79 13.98 -16.11
N TYR A 219 -12.30 14.29 -14.92
CA TYR A 219 -12.55 15.68 -14.56
C TYR A 219 -11.25 16.39 -14.20
N CYS A 220 -11.15 17.65 -14.61
CA CYS A 220 -10.05 18.57 -14.29
C CYS A 220 -10.58 19.97 -14.05
N THR A 221 -9.75 20.83 -13.45
CA THR A 221 -10.08 22.26 -13.27
C THR A 221 -8.95 23.13 -13.76
N LEU A 222 -9.30 24.27 -14.38
CA LEU A 222 -8.34 25.29 -14.76
C LEU A 222 -7.96 26.18 -13.59
N ASP A 223 -8.92 26.41 -12.70
CA ASP A 223 -8.82 27.31 -11.57
C ASP A 223 -8.90 26.60 -10.23
N ARG A 224 -8.58 27.32 -9.16
CA ARG A 224 -8.79 26.87 -7.79
C ARG A 224 -10.27 26.83 -7.49
N PHE A 225 -10.71 25.82 -6.75
CA PHE A 225 -12.03 25.84 -6.16
C PHE A 225 -11.98 26.37 -4.72
N THR A 226 -13.13 26.66 -4.14
CA THR A 226 -13.23 27.15 -2.78
C THR A 226 -13.96 26.17 -1.89
N LEU A 227 -13.58 26.13 -0.62
CA LEU A 227 -14.29 25.41 0.43
C LEU A 227 -14.80 26.41 1.46
N PRO A 228 -15.99 26.19 2.06
CA PRO A 228 -16.35 26.89 3.28
C PRO A 228 -15.26 26.71 4.34
N LYS A 229 -14.95 27.78 5.08
CA LYS A 229 -13.89 27.78 6.09
C LYS A 229 -14.04 26.62 7.07
N PHE A 230 -15.26 26.37 7.57
CA PHE A 230 -15.54 25.30 8.51
C PHE A 230 -15.28 23.90 7.90
N VAL A 231 -15.43 23.71 6.59
CA VAL A 231 -15.09 22.47 5.89
C VAL A 231 -13.58 22.35 5.78
N ALA A 232 -12.91 23.42 5.33
CA ALA A 232 -11.44 23.43 5.15
C ALA A 232 -10.68 23.19 6.47
N GLU A 233 -11.20 23.69 7.59
CA GLU A 233 -10.60 23.54 8.92
C GLU A 233 -10.80 22.15 9.55
N ARG A 234 -11.78 21.37 9.06
CA ARG A 234 -12.19 20.08 9.64
C ARG A 234 -11.94 18.88 8.74
N THR A 235 -11.49 19.12 7.52
CA THR A 235 -11.24 18.07 6.53
C THR A 235 -9.87 18.25 5.91
N ASN A 236 -9.35 17.20 5.29
CA ASN A 236 -8.17 17.29 4.43
C ASN A 236 -8.53 17.82 3.02
N GLY A 237 -9.77 18.23 2.82
CA GLY A 237 -10.29 18.72 1.56
C GLY A 237 -10.85 17.64 0.65
N LEU A 238 -11.11 18.03 -0.59
CA LEU A 238 -11.60 17.14 -1.64
C LEU A 238 -10.46 16.26 -2.15
N ALA A 239 -10.52 14.96 -1.87
CA ALA A 239 -9.44 14.03 -2.23
C ALA A 239 -9.44 13.68 -3.71
N SER A 240 -10.60 13.51 -4.33
CA SER A 240 -10.77 13.31 -5.77
C SER A 240 -12.20 13.62 -6.20
N ALA A 241 -12.39 13.89 -7.50
CA ALA A 241 -13.70 13.87 -8.16
C ALA A 241 -13.54 13.22 -9.54
N ASP A 242 -14.36 12.21 -9.81
CA ASP A 242 -14.26 11.36 -11.00
C ASP A 242 -15.60 11.27 -11.73
N LEU A 243 -15.56 10.92 -13.02
CA LEU A 243 -16.77 10.52 -13.74
C LEU A 243 -17.40 9.28 -13.08
N PRO A 244 -18.73 9.13 -13.16
CA PRO A 244 -19.39 7.92 -12.69
C PRO A 244 -18.87 6.66 -13.40
N THR A 245 -18.85 5.54 -12.68
CA THR A 245 -18.49 4.25 -13.24
C THR A 245 -19.59 3.76 -14.17
N GLU A 246 -19.24 3.41 -15.39
CA GLU A 246 -20.15 2.70 -16.28
C GLU A 246 -20.27 1.24 -15.87
N LYS A 247 -21.51 0.72 -15.82
CA LYS A 247 -21.75 -0.70 -15.49
C LYS A 247 -21.41 -1.56 -16.69
N GLY A 248 -20.37 -2.39 -16.59
CA GLY A 248 -20.07 -3.43 -17.57
C GLY A 248 -20.82 -4.74 -17.28
N GLU A 249 -20.92 -5.61 -18.27
CA GLU A 249 -21.42 -6.98 -18.10
C GLU A 249 -20.26 -7.97 -18.00
N LEU A 250 -20.28 -8.86 -17.01
CA LEU A 250 -19.35 -9.99 -16.94
C LEU A 250 -19.66 -10.98 -18.06
N THR A 251 -18.68 -11.23 -18.93
CA THR A 251 -18.75 -12.38 -19.82
C THR A 251 -18.62 -13.67 -18.99
N PRO A 252 -19.45 -14.70 -19.26
CA PRO A 252 -19.36 -15.97 -18.55
C PRO A 252 -17.95 -16.57 -18.63
N GLU A 253 -17.49 -17.15 -17.53
CA GLU A 253 -16.26 -17.91 -17.51
C GLU A 253 -16.46 -19.24 -18.25
N VAL A 254 -15.75 -19.46 -19.34
CA VAL A 254 -15.80 -20.72 -20.11
C VAL A 254 -14.38 -21.28 -20.20
N GLY A 255 -14.27 -22.60 -20.01
CA GLY A 255 -13.01 -23.30 -20.22
C GLY A 255 -12.83 -24.49 -19.27
N LYS A 256 -11.84 -25.32 -19.60
CA LYS A 256 -11.38 -26.42 -18.76
C LYS A 256 -10.07 -26.00 -18.07
N ILE A 257 -9.93 -26.35 -16.79
CA ILE A 257 -8.69 -26.15 -16.07
C ILE A 257 -7.67 -27.19 -16.55
N VAL A 258 -6.93 -26.85 -17.59
CA VAL A 258 -5.84 -27.66 -18.12
C VAL A 258 -4.55 -26.89 -17.93
N ALA A 259 -3.50 -27.57 -17.44
CA ALA A 259 -2.18 -26.97 -17.41
C ALA A 259 -1.70 -26.73 -18.86
N ASP A 260 -1.34 -25.52 -19.13
CA ASP A 260 -0.82 -25.05 -20.41
C ASP A 260 0.51 -24.37 -20.10
N PRO A 261 1.64 -25.14 -20.07
CA PRO A 261 2.91 -24.60 -19.61
C PRO A 261 3.35 -23.48 -20.54
N PRO A 262 3.65 -22.29 -20.01
CA PRO A 262 4.24 -21.22 -20.80
C PRO A 262 5.68 -21.57 -21.19
N GLY A 263 6.16 -20.94 -22.26
CA GLY A 263 7.52 -21.11 -22.75
C GLY A 263 8.59 -20.49 -21.85
N PRO A 264 9.85 -20.53 -22.28
CA PRO A 264 10.98 -19.95 -21.52
C PRO A 264 11.16 -18.43 -21.72
N GLU A 265 10.27 -17.76 -22.48
CA GLU A 265 10.39 -16.37 -22.89
C GLU A 265 10.24 -15.38 -21.73
N ALA A 266 9.64 -15.83 -20.61
CA ALA A 266 9.43 -15.01 -19.44
C ALA A 266 9.58 -15.83 -18.15
N TYR A 267 9.70 -15.15 -17.03
CA TYR A 267 9.82 -15.81 -15.72
C TYR A 267 8.45 -16.20 -15.16
N GLY A 268 8.40 -17.42 -14.61
CA GLY A 268 7.32 -17.84 -13.74
C GLY A 268 7.69 -17.72 -12.24
N PRO A 269 6.76 -18.06 -11.34
CA PRO A 269 6.99 -18.01 -9.90
C PRO A 269 8.24 -18.75 -9.41
N ARG A 270 8.64 -19.86 -10.06
CA ARG A 270 9.84 -20.65 -9.69
C ARG A 270 11.13 -19.86 -9.78
N ALA A 271 11.25 -18.97 -10.78
CA ALA A 271 12.41 -18.10 -10.89
C ALA A 271 12.53 -17.17 -9.68
N PHE A 272 11.41 -16.66 -9.18
CA PHE A 272 11.39 -15.83 -7.96
C PHE A 272 11.68 -16.64 -6.70
N TYR A 273 11.20 -17.91 -6.61
CA TYR A 273 11.54 -18.78 -5.47
C TYR A 273 13.05 -18.98 -5.32
N GLY A 274 13.77 -19.15 -6.43
CA GLY A 274 15.23 -19.26 -6.41
C GLY A 274 15.92 -17.92 -6.18
N ALA A 275 15.57 -16.90 -6.98
CA ALA A 275 16.26 -15.61 -6.97
C ALA A 275 16.14 -14.87 -5.63
N TYR A 276 15.03 -15.03 -4.93
CA TYR A 276 14.77 -14.40 -3.62
C TYR A 276 14.77 -15.40 -2.45
N HIS A 277 15.31 -16.62 -2.71
CA HIS A 277 15.65 -17.61 -1.70
C HIS A 277 14.45 -18.06 -0.82
N LEU A 278 13.31 -18.41 -1.45
CA LEU A 278 12.15 -18.98 -0.76
C LEU A 278 12.24 -20.48 -0.55
N HIS A 279 13.02 -21.20 -1.39
CA HIS A 279 13.10 -22.65 -1.32
C HIS A 279 13.40 -23.21 0.08
N PRO A 280 14.33 -22.63 0.88
CA PRO A 280 14.58 -23.15 2.22
C PRO A 280 13.36 -23.12 3.15
N LEU A 281 12.48 -22.12 2.99
CA LEU A 281 11.24 -22.03 3.76
C LEU A 281 10.22 -23.06 3.27
N PHE A 282 10.05 -23.22 1.96
CA PHE A 282 9.15 -24.23 1.37
C PHE A 282 9.59 -25.64 1.69
N ASP A 283 10.88 -25.95 1.58
CA ASP A 283 11.47 -27.27 1.93
C ASP A 283 11.30 -27.59 3.42
N ALA A 284 11.25 -26.56 4.28
CA ALA A 284 10.95 -26.67 5.69
C ALA A 284 9.43 -26.71 6.00
N GLY A 285 8.57 -26.66 4.99
CA GLY A 285 7.10 -26.73 5.11
C GLY A 285 6.41 -25.40 5.39
N PHE A 286 7.10 -24.27 5.22
CA PHE A 286 6.54 -22.93 5.41
C PHE A 286 6.17 -22.30 4.06
N ASP A 287 4.93 -22.43 3.68
CA ASP A 287 4.34 -21.97 2.42
C ASP A 287 3.40 -20.75 2.60
N GLY A 288 3.38 -20.17 3.80
CA GLY A 288 2.48 -19.09 4.19
C GLY A 288 1.27 -19.56 4.99
N GLY A 289 1.16 -20.87 5.27
CA GLY A 289 0.11 -21.42 6.11
C GLY A 289 -0.01 -20.70 7.46
N GLY A 290 -1.24 -20.39 7.89
CA GLY A 290 -1.51 -19.62 9.10
C GLY A 290 -1.43 -18.09 8.92
N SER A 291 -0.96 -17.57 7.79
CA SER A 291 -0.93 -16.14 7.49
C SER A 291 -1.92 -15.73 6.39
N SER A 292 -1.91 -14.45 6.01
CA SER A 292 -2.85 -13.93 5.03
C SER A 292 -2.25 -12.79 4.21
N VAL A 293 -2.62 -12.73 2.91
CA VAL A 293 -2.27 -11.66 1.99
C VAL A 293 -3.53 -11.07 1.38
N GLY A 294 -3.60 -9.74 1.30
CA GLY A 294 -4.67 -8.98 0.66
C GLY A 294 -4.18 -8.31 -0.61
N VAL A 295 -5.05 -8.19 -1.58
CA VAL A 295 -4.84 -7.43 -2.81
C VAL A 295 -5.91 -6.36 -2.91
N VAL A 296 -5.51 -5.10 -3.06
CA VAL A 296 -6.41 -4.01 -3.45
C VAL A 296 -6.54 -4.04 -4.96
N ALA A 297 -7.74 -4.20 -5.45
CA ALA A 297 -8.03 -4.41 -6.86
C ALA A 297 -8.98 -3.35 -7.40
N ALA A 298 -8.78 -2.98 -8.66
CA ALA A 298 -9.79 -2.29 -9.45
C ALA A 298 -10.51 -3.35 -10.30
N GLY A 299 -11.84 -3.44 -10.16
CA GLY A 299 -12.57 -4.49 -10.84
C GLY A 299 -12.22 -5.90 -10.33
N THR A 300 -12.34 -6.89 -11.21
CA THR A 300 -12.21 -8.31 -10.86
C THR A 300 -11.24 -9.05 -11.77
N TYR A 301 -11.10 -10.36 -11.57
CA TYR A 301 -10.27 -11.26 -12.36
C TYR A 301 -11.04 -12.50 -12.81
N HIS A 302 -10.46 -13.26 -13.72
CA HIS A 302 -11.02 -14.50 -14.24
C HIS A 302 -10.54 -15.69 -13.40
N ALA A 303 -11.42 -16.33 -12.63
CA ALA A 303 -11.02 -17.40 -11.70
C ALA A 303 -10.40 -18.62 -12.41
N ILE A 304 -10.87 -18.94 -13.62
CA ILE A 304 -10.30 -20.04 -14.42
C ILE A 304 -8.86 -19.72 -14.84
N ASP A 305 -8.58 -18.48 -15.26
CA ASP A 305 -7.22 -18.08 -15.62
C ASP A 305 -6.27 -18.18 -14.42
N LEU A 306 -6.73 -17.79 -13.23
CA LEU A 306 -5.96 -17.93 -11.99
C LEU A 306 -5.68 -19.41 -11.68
N GLN A 307 -6.66 -20.30 -11.80
CA GLN A 307 -6.49 -21.74 -11.55
C GLN A 307 -5.54 -22.40 -12.57
N ILE A 308 -5.60 -22.00 -13.84
CA ILE A 308 -4.67 -22.49 -14.88
C ILE A 308 -3.26 -21.98 -14.59
N PHE A 309 -3.11 -20.69 -14.23
CA PHE A 309 -1.81 -20.12 -13.84
C PHE A 309 -1.17 -20.95 -12.70
N TRP A 310 -1.89 -21.15 -11.62
CA TRP A 310 -1.41 -21.96 -10.49
C TRP A 310 -1.01 -23.36 -10.91
N LYS A 311 -1.89 -24.05 -11.63
CA LYS A 311 -1.64 -25.43 -12.06
C LYS A 311 -0.41 -25.54 -12.95
N SER A 312 -0.17 -24.56 -13.84
CA SER A 312 0.98 -24.55 -14.74
C SER A 312 2.32 -24.37 -14.01
N PHE A 313 2.29 -23.71 -12.87
CA PHE A 313 3.48 -23.52 -12.03
C PHE A 313 3.54 -24.44 -10.80
N GLY A 314 2.63 -25.41 -10.69
CA GLY A 314 2.61 -26.38 -9.60
C GLY A 314 2.17 -25.82 -8.26
N VAL A 315 1.36 -24.76 -8.28
CA VAL A 315 0.77 -24.15 -7.08
C VAL A 315 -0.61 -24.78 -6.83
N GLU A 316 -0.82 -25.32 -5.64
CA GLU A 316 -2.09 -25.92 -5.20
C GLU A 316 -2.68 -25.08 -4.06
N ARG A 317 -3.85 -24.48 -4.29
CA ARG A 317 -4.52 -23.68 -3.27
C ARG A 317 -6.01 -23.44 -3.57
N ALA A 318 -6.75 -23.01 -2.56
CA ALA A 318 -8.11 -22.52 -2.73
C ALA A 318 -8.16 -21.13 -3.37
N LEU A 319 -9.28 -20.82 -4.03
CA LEU A 319 -9.55 -19.49 -4.56
C LEU A 319 -9.56 -18.45 -3.42
N PRO A 320 -9.11 -17.21 -3.69
CA PRO A 320 -9.18 -16.11 -2.74
C PRO A 320 -10.63 -15.79 -2.32
N LYS A 321 -10.80 -15.32 -1.09
CA LYS A 321 -12.02 -14.61 -0.69
C LYS A 321 -12.11 -13.33 -1.50
N ARG A 322 -13.25 -13.07 -2.12
CA ARG A 322 -13.53 -11.83 -2.82
C ARG A 322 -14.42 -10.94 -1.97
N VAL A 323 -14.09 -9.68 -1.86
CA VAL A 323 -14.83 -8.66 -1.11
C VAL A 323 -15.12 -7.51 -2.05
N ALA A 324 -16.37 -7.41 -2.53
CA ALA A 324 -16.79 -6.24 -3.29
C ALA A 324 -16.86 -5.02 -2.35
N VAL A 325 -16.18 -3.96 -2.73
CA VAL A 325 -16.14 -2.69 -2.01
C VAL A 325 -16.97 -1.67 -2.77
N MET A 326 -17.96 -1.05 -2.08
CA MET A 326 -18.96 -0.15 -2.65
C MET A 326 -19.97 -0.89 -3.55
N GLU A 327 -19.84 -0.81 -4.86
CA GLU A 327 -20.78 -1.39 -5.84
C GLU A 327 -20.33 -2.77 -6.34
N PRO A 328 -21.24 -3.59 -6.88
CA PRO A 328 -20.86 -4.82 -7.56
C PRO A 328 -19.86 -4.55 -8.69
N VAL A 329 -18.82 -5.35 -8.75
CA VAL A 329 -17.75 -5.23 -9.72
C VAL A 329 -18.01 -6.16 -10.89
N PHE A 330 -17.97 -5.63 -12.10
CA PHE A 330 -18.21 -6.38 -13.33
C PHE A 330 -17.05 -6.34 -14.31
N GLU A 331 -16.19 -5.32 -14.25
CA GLU A 331 -15.05 -5.20 -15.14
C GLU A 331 -13.90 -6.10 -14.71
N ARG A 332 -13.27 -6.80 -15.66
CA ARG A 332 -12.06 -7.59 -15.43
C ARG A 332 -10.84 -6.77 -15.84
N VAL A 333 -10.01 -6.47 -14.87
CA VAL A 333 -8.84 -5.62 -15.04
C VAL A 333 -7.57 -6.46 -15.08
N THR A 334 -6.70 -6.16 -16.05
CA THR A 334 -5.41 -6.85 -16.23
C THR A 334 -4.57 -6.84 -14.97
N GLU A 335 -4.42 -5.66 -14.38
CA GLU A 335 -3.63 -5.45 -13.17
C GLU A 335 -4.13 -6.34 -12.02
N THR A 336 -5.46 -6.40 -11.80
CA THR A 336 -6.05 -7.26 -10.77
C THR A 336 -5.70 -8.74 -10.98
N ALA A 337 -5.71 -9.22 -12.24
CA ALA A 337 -5.34 -10.60 -12.54
C ALA A 337 -3.88 -10.87 -12.23
N LEU A 338 -2.99 -9.94 -12.57
CA LEU A 338 -1.56 -10.00 -12.31
C LEU A 338 -1.28 -10.06 -10.79
N ASP A 339 -1.81 -9.10 -10.05
CA ASP A 339 -1.59 -8.98 -8.61
C ASP A 339 -2.01 -10.23 -7.86
N VAL A 340 -3.22 -10.75 -8.17
CA VAL A 340 -3.75 -11.94 -7.52
C VAL A 340 -2.91 -13.17 -7.86
N GLN A 341 -2.49 -13.34 -9.11
CA GLN A 341 -1.66 -14.46 -9.54
C GLN A 341 -0.33 -14.48 -8.79
N TRP A 342 0.37 -13.36 -8.76
CA TRP A 342 1.71 -13.30 -8.19
C TRP A 342 1.72 -13.30 -6.67
N ALA A 343 0.86 -12.52 -5.99
CA ALA A 343 0.76 -12.56 -4.54
C ALA A 343 0.43 -13.98 -4.02
N THR A 344 -0.47 -14.66 -4.71
CA THR A 344 -0.93 -15.98 -4.27
C THR A 344 0.02 -17.11 -4.65
N ALA A 345 0.76 -16.99 -5.76
CA ALA A 345 1.77 -17.97 -6.11
C ALA A 345 2.96 -17.93 -5.14
N MET A 346 3.38 -16.72 -4.70
CA MET A 346 4.48 -16.61 -3.72
C MET A 346 4.13 -17.18 -2.33
N ALA A 347 2.85 -17.33 -1.98
CA ALA A 347 2.41 -17.87 -0.68
C ALA A 347 1.27 -18.89 -0.87
N PRO A 348 1.57 -20.11 -1.36
CA PRO A 348 0.54 -21.10 -1.65
C PRO A 348 -0.37 -21.45 -0.49
N GLY A 349 0.15 -21.53 0.74
CA GLY A 349 -0.60 -21.85 1.94
C GLY A 349 -1.30 -20.69 2.64
N ALA A 350 -1.01 -19.42 2.24
CA ALA A 350 -1.60 -18.26 2.88
C ALA A 350 -3.08 -18.08 2.50
N LYS A 351 -3.91 -17.58 3.42
CA LYS A 351 -5.25 -17.09 3.07
C LYS A 351 -5.11 -15.86 2.18
N ALA A 352 -5.88 -15.79 1.10
CA ALA A 352 -5.88 -14.64 0.22
C ALA A 352 -7.25 -13.94 0.24
N VAL A 353 -7.23 -12.60 0.26
CA VAL A 353 -8.42 -11.75 0.16
C VAL A 353 -8.21 -10.74 -0.96
N VAL A 354 -9.15 -10.63 -1.89
CA VAL A 354 -9.14 -9.62 -2.94
C VAL A 354 -10.24 -8.61 -2.64
N TYR A 355 -9.86 -7.37 -2.40
CA TYR A 355 -10.77 -6.24 -2.18
C TYR A 355 -11.02 -5.57 -3.53
N GLU A 356 -12.21 -5.76 -4.07
CA GLU A 356 -12.57 -5.37 -5.42
C GLU A 356 -13.33 -4.03 -5.41
N GLY A 357 -12.62 -2.96 -5.77
CA GLY A 357 -13.23 -1.67 -6.10
C GLY A 357 -13.90 -1.72 -7.46
N PRO A 358 -14.87 -0.82 -7.76
CA PRO A 358 -15.62 -0.87 -9.03
C PRO A 358 -14.76 -0.59 -10.27
N ASP A 359 -13.72 0.21 -10.14
CA ASP A 359 -12.85 0.62 -11.25
C ASP A 359 -11.49 1.16 -10.75
N ALA A 360 -10.62 1.59 -11.68
CA ALA A 360 -9.31 2.15 -11.41
C ALA A 360 -9.30 3.69 -11.21
N ARG A 361 -10.45 4.33 -10.95
CA ARG A 361 -10.51 5.75 -10.62
C ARG A 361 -10.04 6.01 -9.19
N ASN A 362 -9.54 7.21 -8.96
CA ASN A 362 -8.97 7.59 -7.67
C ASN A 362 -9.97 7.45 -6.50
N THR A 363 -11.25 7.79 -6.71
CA THR A 363 -12.30 7.62 -5.69
C THR A 363 -12.48 6.16 -5.31
N SER A 364 -12.52 5.28 -6.29
CA SER A 364 -12.69 3.83 -6.10
C SER A 364 -11.48 3.19 -5.41
N LEU A 365 -10.28 3.50 -5.90
CA LEU A 365 -9.03 2.94 -5.40
C LEU A 365 -8.75 3.38 -3.96
N LEU A 366 -8.88 4.68 -3.66
CA LEU A 366 -8.65 5.20 -2.30
C LEU A 366 -9.66 4.62 -1.31
N PHE A 367 -10.94 4.52 -1.70
CA PHE A 367 -11.97 3.96 -0.82
C PHE A 367 -11.71 2.46 -0.58
N THR A 368 -11.30 1.71 -1.61
CA THR A 368 -10.96 0.28 -1.50
C THR A 368 -9.74 0.05 -0.61
N TRP A 369 -8.68 0.87 -0.76
CA TRP A 369 -7.52 0.87 0.12
C TRP A 369 -7.90 1.09 1.59
N ASN A 370 -8.67 2.14 1.85
CA ASN A 370 -9.16 2.47 3.19
C ASN A 370 -10.01 1.34 3.78
N HIS A 371 -10.91 0.75 2.97
CA HIS A 371 -11.77 -0.35 3.39
C HIS A 371 -10.95 -1.58 3.77
N ALA A 372 -9.98 -1.99 2.94
CA ALA A 372 -9.14 -3.15 3.19
C ALA A 372 -8.33 -3.01 4.49
N ILE A 373 -7.79 -1.82 4.75
CA ILE A 373 -7.05 -1.52 5.99
C ILE A 373 -8.00 -1.58 7.20
N THR A 374 -9.17 -0.94 7.08
CA THR A 374 -10.17 -0.90 8.17
C THR A 374 -10.69 -2.28 8.52
N ALA A 375 -10.88 -3.15 7.53
CA ALA A 375 -11.31 -4.54 7.75
C ALA A 375 -10.29 -5.34 8.57
N ASN A 376 -9.00 -5.03 8.46
CA ASN A 376 -7.88 -5.68 9.17
C ASN A 376 -7.91 -7.22 9.13
N GLU A 377 -8.36 -7.79 7.99
CA GLU A 377 -8.50 -9.24 7.81
C GLU A 377 -7.22 -9.92 7.31
N VAL A 378 -6.21 -9.14 6.90
CA VAL A 378 -4.97 -9.65 6.31
C VAL A 378 -3.73 -9.14 7.05
N ASP A 379 -2.63 -9.90 6.95
CA ASP A 379 -1.36 -9.55 7.56
C ASP A 379 -0.55 -8.61 6.68
N VAL A 380 -0.62 -8.82 5.38
CA VAL A 380 0.06 -8.04 4.34
C VAL A 380 -0.96 -7.61 3.31
N LEU A 381 -0.96 -6.34 2.92
CA LEU A 381 -1.83 -5.78 1.89
C LEU A 381 -0.95 -5.20 0.77
N THR A 382 -1.20 -5.59 -0.49
CA THR A 382 -0.50 -5.05 -1.65
C THR A 382 -1.38 -4.14 -2.49
N PHE A 383 -0.73 -3.16 -3.14
CA PHE A 383 -1.34 -2.18 -4.01
C PHE A 383 -0.42 -1.88 -5.21
N SER A 384 -0.92 -2.08 -6.42
CA SER A 384 -0.15 -1.88 -7.65
C SER A 384 -0.67 -0.73 -8.54
N PHE A 385 -1.80 -0.13 -8.21
CA PHE A 385 -2.38 0.99 -8.96
C PHE A 385 -1.72 2.32 -8.59
N ALA A 386 -0.40 2.38 -8.69
CA ALA A 386 0.38 3.55 -8.34
C ALA A 386 0.20 4.67 -9.39
N HIS A 387 0.16 5.91 -8.92
CA HIS A 387 0.11 7.09 -9.76
C HIS A 387 1.22 8.08 -9.38
N ARG A 388 1.80 8.72 -10.38
CA ARG A 388 2.85 9.73 -10.17
C ARG A 388 2.40 10.78 -9.16
N GLU A 389 3.20 10.96 -8.11
CA GLU A 389 2.89 11.91 -7.03
C GLU A 389 2.73 13.35 -7.52
N ASP A 390 3.40 13.72 -8.61
CA ASP A 390 3.30 15.07 -9.18
C ASP A 390 2.01 15.34 -9.97
N SER A 391 1.31 14.28 -10.39
CA SER A 391 0.02 14.39 -11.05
C SER A 391 -1.17 14.22 -10.10
N GLU A 392 -0.93 13.79 -8.86
CA GLU A 392 -1.98 13.53 -7.89
C GLU A 392 -2.21 14.74 -6.96
N PRO A 393 -3.47 15.05 -6.62
CA PRO A 393 -3.80 16.11 -5.68
C PRO A 393 -3.24 15.85 -4.28
N LYS A 394 -2.83 16.91 -3.59
CA LYS A 394 -2.29 16.82 -2.23
C LYS A 394 -3.28 16.16 -1.24
N PRO A 395 -4.59 16.48 -1.22
CA PRO A 395 -5.55 15.82 -0.35
C PRO A 395 -5.65 14.31 -0.60
N LEU A 396 -5.58 13.86 -1.85
CA LEU A 396 -5.58 12.43 -2.20
C LEU A 396 -4.37 11.71 -1.57
N ARG A 397 -3.17 12.27 -1.74
CA ARG A 397 -1.94 11.73 -1.14
C ARG A 397 -2.03 11.64 0.37
N HIS A 398 -2.56 12.69 1.03
CA HIS A 398 -2.78 12.68 2.48
C HIS A 398 -3.77 11.61 2.91
N GLN A 399 -4.83 11.34 2.15
CA GLN A 399 -5.81 10.33 2.52
C GLN A 399 -5.30 8.89 2.38
N TYR A 400 -4.43 8.63 1.39
CA TYR A 400 -3.69 7.37 1.35
C TYR A 400 -2.82 7.20 2.59
N ASP A 401 -2.14 8.26 3.04
CA ASP A 401 -1.27 8.26 4.20
C ASP A 401 -2.02 8.15 5.53
N GLU A 402 -3.19 8.82 5.68
CA GLU A 402 -4.06 8.64 6.87
C GLU A 402 -4.47 7.17 7.05
N SER A 403 -4.87 6.53 5.95
CA SER A 403 -5.21 5.11 5.97
C SER A 403 -3.98 4.24 6.24
N ALA A 404 -2.82 4.59 5.68
CA ALA A 404 -1.58 3.84 5.88
C ALA A 404 -1.08 3.92 7.35
N LEU A 405 -1.19 5.08 7.99
CA LEU A 405 -0.90 5.24 9.42
C LEU A 405 -1.80 4.36 10.29
N MET A 406 -3.10 4.26 9.96
CA MET A 406 -4.00 3.30 10.61
C MET A 406 -3.50 1.86 10.43
N GLY A 407 -3.15 1.46 9.21
CA GLY A 407 -2.60 0.13 8.90
C GLY A 407 -1.36 -0.20 9.73
N ALA A 408 -0.42 0.75 9.86
CA ALA A 408 0.75 0.62 10.70
C ALA A 408 0.39 0.43 12.18
N ALA A 409 -0.57 1.21 12.70
CA ALA A 409 -1.05 1.08 14.08
C ALA A 409 -1.74 -0.26 14.35
N LEU A 410 -2.47 -0.79 13.38
CA LEU A 410 -3.10 -2.10 13.45
C LEU A 410 -2.11 -3.27 13.28
N GLY A 411 -0.88 -3.02 12.85
CA GLY A 411 0.14 -4.04 12.62
C GLY A 411 0.02 -4.74 11.27
N MET A 412 -0.60 -4.12 10.29
CA MET A 412 -0.64 -4.57 8.90
C MET A 412 0.64 -4.13 8.17
N THR A 413 1.21 -5.00 7.33
CA THR A 413 2.27 -4.59 6.40
C THR A 413 1.63 -4.11 5.11
N LEU A 414 1.89 -2.85 4.75
CA LEU A 414 1.40 -2.25 3.52
C LEU A 414 2.54 -2.21 2.50
N VAL A 415 2.31 -2.80 1.34
CA VAL A 415 3.29 -2.91 0.25
C VAL A 415 2.70 -2.24 -0.99
N SER A 416 3.47 -1.39 -1.64
CA SER A 416 3.06 -0.79 -2.91
C SER A 416 4.15 -0.87 -3.97
N ALA A 417 3.72 -1.01 -5.22
CA ALA A 417 4.57 -0.80 -6.38
C ALA A 417 5.09 0.64 -6.41
N SER A 418 6.37 0.83 -6.75
CA SER A 418 6.97 2.16 -6.81
C SER A 418 6.55 2.97 -8.04
N GLY A 419 5.92 2.29 -9.02
CA GLY A 419 5.59 2.84 -10.33
C GLY A 419 6.64 2.56 -11.39
N ASP A 420 6.25 2.80 -12.66
CA ASP A 420 7.00 2.43 -13.85
C ASP A 420 7.37 3.66 -14.70
N SER A 421 7.62 4.79 -14.06
CA SER A 421 7.90 6.07 -14.72
C SER A 421 9.25 6.72 -14.33
N GLY A 422 10.05 6.04 -13.51
CA GLY A 422 11.27 6.61 -12.95
C GLY A 422 11.03 7.68 -11.87
N MET A 423 9.77 8.02 -11.58
CA MET A 423 9.36 9.10 -10.68
C MET A 423 8.68 8.53 -9.42
N PRO A 424 8.62 9.31 -8.32
CA PRO A 424 7.89 8.92 -7.12
C PRO A 424 6.38 8.79 -7.36
N ASP A 425 5.78 7.70 -6.87
CA ASP A 425 4.35 7.42 -6.98
C ASP A 425 3.64 7.36 -5.62
N THR A 426 2.32 7.60 -5.62
CA THR A 426 1.40 7.39 -4.50
C THR A 426 0.79 5.99 -4.61
N PRO A 427 0.66 5.20 -3.50
CA PRO A 427 0.91 5.55 -2.10
C PRO A 427 2.33 5.27 -1.58
N CYS A 428 3.28 4.86 -2.42
CA CYS A 428 4.69 4.62 -2.07
C CYS A 428 5.35 5.81 -1.34
N SER A 429 4.94 7.02 -1.67
CA SER A 429 5.46 8.24 -1.03
C SER A 429 5.09 8.37 0.45
N SER A 430 4.06 7.65 0.93
CA SER A 430 3.72 7.62 2.36
C SER A 430 4.84 6.98 3.19
N PRO A 431 5.23 7.57 4.33
CA PRO A 431 6.17 6.96 5.27
C PRO A 431 5.73 5.60 5.82
N TYR A 432 4.45 5.27 5.78
CA TYR A 432 3.88 4.06 6.37
C TYR A 432 3.69 2.91 5.38
N VAL A 433 4.12 3.09 4.13
CA VAL A 433 4.07 2.09 3.07
C VAL A 433 5.48 1.61 2.73
N THR A 434 5.65 0.29 2.58
CA THR A 434 6.89 -0.30 2.06
C THR A 434 6.84 -0.23 0.53
N CYS A 435 7.74 0.56 -0.03
CA CYS A 435 7.82 0.86 -1.45
C CYS A 435 8.74 -0.14 -2.16
N VAL A 436 8.19 -0.89 -3.11
CA VAL A 436 8.92 -1.91 -3.86
C VAL A 436 9.26 -1.39 -5.25
N GLY A 437 10.54 -1.14 -5.47
CA GLY A 437 11.13 -0.76 -6.74
C GLY A 437 11.39 -1.94 -7.67
N GLY A 438 11.92 -1.63 -8.84
CA GLY A 438 12.19 -2.58 -9.91
C GLY A 438 13.68 -2.81 -10.17
N THR A 439 14.04 -4.09 -10.41
CA THR A 439 15.33 -4.47 -10.96
C THR A 439 15.17 -5.13 -12.33
N GLN A 440 16.25 -5.21 -13.03
CA GLN A 440 16.42 -6.00 -14.24
C GLN A 440 17.25 -7.23 -13.86
N LEU A 441 16.59 -8.39 -13.79
CA LEU A 441 17.16 -9.65 -13.36
C LEU A 441 17.43 -10.55 -14.56
N VAL A 442 18.66 -11.07 -14.67
CA VAL A 442 19.01 -12.17 -15.57
C VAL A 442 19.24 -13.41 -14.72
N ALA A 443 18.39 -14.41 -14.88
CA ALA A 443 18.46 -15.66 -14.13
C ALA A 443 17.96 -16.85 -14.95
N SER A 444 18.21 -18.06 -14.47
CA SER A 444 17.57 -19.25 -15.00
C SER A 444 16.07 -19.29 -14.62
N GLN A 445 15.30 -20.21 -15.20
CA GLN A 445 13.90 -20.46 -14.84
C GLN A 445 13.74 -20.98 -13.39
N GLU A 446 14.81 -21.49 -12.78
CA GLU A 446 14.88 -21.89 -11.38
C GLU A 446 15.43 -20.78 -10.47
N GLY A 447 15.71 -19.59 -11.00
CA GLY A 447 16.15 -18.42 -10.26
C GLY A 447 17.64 -18.40 -9.89
N VAL A 448 18.48 -19.16 -10.60
CA VAL A 448 19.95 -19.01 -10.47
C VAL A 448 20.34 -17.70 -11.13
N ILE A 449 20.78 -16.74 -10.33
CA ILE A 449 21.06 -15.37 -10.76
C ILE A 449 22.39 -15.32 -11.50
N GLU A 450 22.39 -14.76 -12.71
CA GLU A 450 23.58 -14.39 -13.45
C GLU A 450 23.97 -12.93 -13.19
N LYS A 451 23.00 -12.02 -13.32
CA LYS A 451 23.17 -10.56 -13.15
C LYS A 451 21.89 -9.92 -12.64
N GLU A 452 22.02 -8.83 -11.90
CA GLU A 452 20.92 -7.98 -11.52
C GLU A 452 21.39 -6.53 -11.38
N TRP A 453 20.58 -5.59 -11.90
CA TRP A 453 20.82 -4.15 -11.82
C TRP A 453 19.50 -3.37 -11.75
N ALA A 454 19.55 -2.08 -11.38
CA ALA A 454 18.37 -1.24 -11.29
C ALA A 454 17.66 -1.12 -12.64
N TRP A 455 16.33 -1.23 -12.62
CA TRP A 455 15.50 -1.04 -13.81
C TRP A 455 15.27 0.44 -14.07
N VAL A 456 15.47 0.89 -15.32
CA VAL A 456 15.40 2.30 -15.70
C VAL A 456 14.06 2.97 -15.43
N MET A 457 12.96 2.19 -15.48
CA MET A 457 11.60 2.67 -15.27
C MET A 457 11.16 2.60 -13.80
N SER A 458 11.96 2.00 -12.90
CA SER A 458 11.60 1.89 -11.47
C SER A 458 11.28 3.24 -10.86
N GLY A 459 10.10 3.39 -10.25
CA GLY A 459 9.72 4.60 -9.52
C GLY A 459 10.71 4.86 -8.38
N SER A 460 11.27 6.07 -8.34
CA SER A 460 12.35 6.42 -7.42
C SER A 460 12.42 7.92 -7.16
N GLY A 461 13.08 8.31 -6.07
CA GLY A 461 13.35 9.71 -5.77
C GLY A 461 12.76 10.20 -4.45
N LEU A 462 12.54 11.50 -4.37
CA LEU A 462 12.04 12.17 -3.17
C LEU A 462 10.55 12.48 -3.27
N ALA A 463 9.81 12.12 -2.22
CA ALA A 463 8.41 12.48 -2.09
C ALA A 463 8.24 14.00 -2.08
N LYS A 464 7.20 14.50 -2.77
CA LYS A 464 6.86 15.93 -2.76
C LYS A 464 6.11 16.34 -1.50
N THR A 465 5.34 15.42 -0.92
CA THR A 465 4.41 15.71 0.17
C THR A 465 5.02 15.44 1.54
N PHE A 466 5.71 14.32 1.71
CA PHE A 466 6.08 13.82 3.03
C PHE A 466 7.55 14.09 3.38
N ALA A 467 7.76 14.51 4.64
CA ALA A 467 9.09 14.70 5.19
C ALA A 467 9.82 13.35 5.34
N ARG A 468 11.16 13.40 5.41
CA ARG A 468 11.98 12.23 5.72
C ARG A 468 11.56 11.64 7.07
N PRO A 469 11.16 10.36 7.12
CA PRO A 469 10.86 9.70 8.38
C PRO A 469 12.16 9.37 9.14
N TYR A 470 12.08 9.33 10.47
CA TYR A 470 13.22 9.09 11.36
C TYR A 470 14.02 7.82 11.03
N TRP A 471 13.36 6.81 10.52
CA TRP A 471 14.01 5.55 10.17
C TRP A 471 14.87 5.63 8.89
N GLN A 472 14.77 6.70 8.09
CA GLN A 472 15.68 6.99 6.97
C GLN A 472 16.86 7.89 7.32
N ASP A 473 16.98 8.38 8.55
CA ASP A 473 18.00 9.38 8.93
C ASP A 473 19.45 8.93 8.70
N ALA A 474 19.71 7.62 8.78
CA ALA A 474 21.04 7.07 8.57
C ALA A 474 21.45 6.97 7.09
N ASP A 475 20.48 6.94 6.17
CA ASP A 475 20.71 6.65 4.75
C ASP A 475 20.44 7.84 3.84
N VAL A 476 19.50 8.68 4.21
CA VAL A 476 18.99 9.78 3.38
C VAL A 476 19.37 11.11 4.00
N THR A 477 20.06 11.96 3.26
CA THR A 477 20.43 13.31 3.72
C THR A 477 19.37 14.37 3.38
N ALA A 478 18.54 14.12 2.35
CA ALA A 478 17.45 15.02 1.98
C ALA A 478 16.37 15.06 3.07
N ASP A 479 15.63 16.16 3.15
CA ASP A 479 14.57 16.40 4.14
C ASP A 479 13.22 15.74 3.81
N ARG A 480 13.18 14.93 2.75
CA ARG A 480 11.98 14.27 2.20
C ARG A 480 12.10 12.76 2.28
N ARG A 481 10.93 12.09 2.39
CA ARG A 481 10.81 10.64 2.22
C ARG A 481 11.44 10.24 0.89
N ALA A 482 12.38 9.30 0.91
CA ALA A 482 13.07 8.79 -0.26
C ALA A 482 12.60 7.38 -0.62
N MET A 483 12.46 7.07 -1.90
CA MET A 483 11.98 5.80 -2.47
C MET A 483 12.96 5.29 -3.54
N ALA A 484 13.15 3.95 -3.73
CA ALA A 484 12.40 2.85 -3.16
C ALA A 484 12.95 2.40 -1.79
N ASP A 485 12.26 1.45 -1.09
CA ASP A 485 12.78 0.83 0.13
C ASP A 485 13.58 -0.44 -0.17
N LEU A 486 13.15 -1.21 -1.17
CA LEU A 486 13.77 -2.42 -1.70
C LEU A 486 13.32 -2.62 -3.15
N ALA A 487 13.90 -3.59 -3.87
CA ALA A 487 13.54 -3.82 -5.27
C ALA A 487 13.56 -5.31 -5.65
N LEU A 488 12.69 -5.69 -6.59
CA LEU A 488 12.62 -7.02 -7.20
C LEU A 488 12.55 -6.90 -8.73
N SER A 489 12.69 -8.04 -9.44
CA SER A 489 12.56 -8.11 -10.90
C SER A 489 11.28 -7.48 -11.41
N SER A 490 11.41 -6.55 -12.36
CA SER A 490 10.30 -5.77 -12.92
C SER A 490 10.48 -5.44 -14.41
N SER A 491 11.63 -5.78 -15.00
CA SER A 491 12.00 -5.33 -16.34
C SER A 491 11.13 -5.94 -17.44
N THR A 492 10.78 -5.13 -18.43
CA THR A 492 10.13 -5.56 -19.66
C THR A 492 11.05 -6.36 -20.60
N GLU A 493 12.39 -6.26 -20.44
CA GLU A 493 13.34 -7.08 -21.20
C GLU A 493 13.45 -8.51 -20.66
N TYR A 494 13.17 -8.70 -19.37
CA TYR A 494 13.11 -10.00 -18.70
C TYR A 494 11.76 -10.13 -18.00
N PRO A 495 10.67 -10.27 -18.80
CA PRO A 495 9.32 -10.11 -18.31
C PRO A 495 8.86 -11.31 -17.48
N MET A 496 7.70 -11.15 -16.89
CA MET A 496 7.04 -12.15 -16.08
C MET A 496 5.74 -12.63 -16.73
N TRP A 497 5.45 -13.94 -16.60
CA TRP A 497 4.23 -14.54 -17.11
C TRP A 497 3.01 -14.13 -16.29
N MET A 498 1.93 -13.88 -17.00
CA MET A 498 0.57 -13.85 -16.46
C MET A 498 -0.42 -14.54 -17.41
N ARG A 499 -1.60 -14.85 -16.89
CA ARG A 499 -2.69 -15.39 -17.69
C ARG A 499 -3.93 -14.51 -17.54
N ARG A 500 -4.49 -14.03 -18.66
CA ARG A 500 -5.75 -13.28 -18.70
C ARG A 500 -6.53 -13.60 -19.98
N TRP A 501 -7.85 -13.50 -19.91
CA TRP A 501 -8.74 -13.75 -21.05
C TRP A 501 -8.44 -15.06 -21.80
N SER A 502 -8.12 -16.10 -21.02
CA SER A 502 -7.75 -17.43 -21.52
C SER A 502 -6.45 -17.47 -22.35
N LYS A 503 -5.58 -16.46 -22.25
CA LYS A 503 -4.29 -16.39 -22.95
C LYS A 503 -3.13 -16.22 -21.98
N TRP A 504 -1.98 -16.77 -22.37
CA TRP A 504 -0.71 -16.45 -21.75
C TRP A 504 -0.15 -15.16 -22.36
N GLU A 505 0.28 -14.27 -21.49
CA GLU A 505 0.94 -13.01 -21.83
C GLU A 505 2.07 -12.77 -20.84
N TYR A 506 3.02 -11.91 -21.19
CA TYR A 506 4.11 -11.54 -20.31
C TYR A 506 4.36 -10.04 -20.38
N PHE A 507 4.66 -9.47 -19.24
CA PHE A 507 4.88 -8.03 -19.05
C PHE A 507 6.03 -7.78 -18.07
N GLY A 508 6.48 -6.53 -17.99
CA GLY A 508 7.28 -6.00 -16.90
C GLY A 508 6.48 -4.96 -16.13
N GLY A 509 6.98 -4.57 -14.98
CA GLY A 509 6.41 -3.55 -14.11
C GLY A 509 6.68 -3.84 -12.64
N THR A 510 6.76 -2.81 -11.84
CA THR A 510 6.82 -2.92 -10.37
C THR A 510 5.55 -3.53 -9.80
N SER A 511 4.49 -3.59 -10.61
CA SER A 511 3.26 -4.32 -10.35
C SER A 511 3.44 -5.85 -10.19
N PHE A 512 4.52 -6.45 -10.69
CA PHE A 512 4.92 -7.82 -10.36
C PHE A 512 5.69 -7.90 -9.05
N ALA A 513 6.56 -6.94 -8.80
CA ALA A 513 7.44 -6.90 -7.63
C ALA A 513 6.66 -6.76 -6.31
N ALA A 514 5.71 -5.84 -6.25
CA ALA A 514 4.97 -5.57 -5.02
C ALA A 514 4.10 -6.76 -4.57
N PRO A 515 3.22 -7.35 -5.39
CA PRO A 515 2.44 -8.50 -4.97
C PRO A 515 3.30 -9.75 -4.71
N ALA A 516 4.40 -9.94 -5.48
CA ALA A 516 5.35 -11.02 -5.18
C ALA A 516 5.96 -10.84 -3.78
N PHE A 517 6.46 -9.65 -3.45
CA PHE A 517 7.01 -9.39 -2.13
C PHE A 517 5.96 -9.52 -1.01
N ALA A 518 4.72 -9.08 -1.24
CA ALA A 518 3.63 -9.24 -0.28
C ALA A 518 3.34 -10.72 0.01
N GLY A 519 3.33 -11.58 -1.02
CA GLY A 519 3.23 -13.03 -0.86
C GLY A 519 4.42 -13.61 -0.08
N MET A 520 5.66 -13.21 -0.42
CA MET A 520 6.87 -13.62 0.30
C MET A 520 6.79 -13.26 1.79
N LEU A 521 6.31 -12.06 2.12
CA LEU A 521 6.08 -11.64 3.51
C LEU A 521 4.98 -12.45 4.21
N ALA A 522 3.97 -12.94 3.48
CA ALA A 522 2.99 -13.86 4.04
C ALA A 522 3.65 -15.19 4.42
N VAL A 523 4.62 -15.70 3.64
CA VAL A 523 5.43 -16.87 4.04
C VAL A 523 6.22 -16.59 5.30
N VAL A 524 6.88 -15.43 5.39
CA VAL A 524 7.60 -14.98 6.60
C VAL A 524 6.66 -14.92 7.80
N ASN A 525 5.45 -14.39 7.64
CA ASN A 525 4.44 -14.33 8.71
C ASN A 525 3.96 -15.72 9.14
N GLY A 526 3.81 -16.66 8.21
CA GLY A 526 3.50 -18.07 8.51
C GLY A 526 4.60 -18.71 9.36
N TYR A 527 5.86 -18.54 8.99
CA TYR A 527 7.01 -18.98 9.77
C TYR A 527 7.02 -18.35 11.19
N ARG A 528 6.85 -17.03 11.30
CA ARG A 528 6.79 -16.35 12.61
C ARG A 528 5.69 -16.89 13.52
N ARG A 529 4.50 -17.14 12.97
CA ARG A 529 3.40 -17.74 13.74
C ARG A 529 3.69 -19.14 14.23
N SER A 530 4.43 -19.95 13.47
CA SER A 530 4.87 -21.28 13.95
C SER A 530 5.77 -21.19 15.18
N LEU A 531 6.44 -20.06 15.37
CA LEU A 531 7.26 -19.73 16.54
C LEU A 531 6.48 -19.00 17.66
N GLY A 532 5.17 -18.78 17.49
CA GLY A 532 4.36 -18.01 18.42
C GLY A 532 4.63 -16.51 18.40
N LEU A 533 5.31 -16.01 17.36
CA LEU A 533 5.64 -14.59 17.20
C LEU A 533 4.50 -13.82 16.51
N PRO A 534 4.31 -12.53 16.82
CA PRO A 534 3.34 -11.69 16.13
C PRO A 534 3.72 -11.46 14.67
N ARG A 535 2.73 -11.06 13.84
CA ARG A 535 2.98 -10.65 12.45
C ARG A 535 4.02 -9.52 12.37
N VAL A 536 4.62 -9.35 11.19
CA VAL A 536 5.69 -8.37 10.98
C VAL A 536 5.22 -6.94 11.22
N GLY A 537 4.05 -6.57 10.71
CA GLY A 537 3.50 -5.21 10.81
C GLY A 537 4.22 -4.22 9.90
N PHE A 538 4.25 -2.94 10.28
CA PHE A 538 4.93 -1.88 9.55
C PHE A 538 6.44 -2.16 9.47
N LEU A 539 6.90 -2.49 8.27
CA LEU A 539 8.20 -3.12 8.05
C LEU A 539 9.37 -2.13 8.04
N ASN A 540 9.18 -0.92 7.51
CA ASN A 540 10.27 0.02 7.20
C ASN A 540 11.19 0.35 8.38
N PRO A 541 10.72 0.68 9.60
CA PRO A 541 11.61 0.96 10.72
C PRO A 541 12.56 -0.20 11.05
N ILE A 542 12.11 -1.43 10.85
CA ILE A 542 12.92 -2.64 11.08
C ILE A 542 13.92 -2.84 9.94
N LEU A 543 13.53 -2.62 8.69
CA LEU A 543 14.44 -2.74 7.54
C LEU A 543 15.62 -1.78 7.66
N TYR A 544 15.36 -0.55 8.02
CA TYR A 544 16.39 0.50 8.09
C TYR A 544 17.18 0.48 9.41
N GLY A 545 16.51 0.25 10.55
CA GLY A 545 17.09 0.39 11.87
C GLY A 545 17.70 -0.88 12.46
N HIS A 546 17.26 -2.09 12.04
CA HIS A 546 17.73 -3.34 12.61
C HIS A 546 18.84 -3.97 11.75
N LYS A 547 20.09 -3.87 12.19
CA LYS A 547 21.26 -4.33 11.41
C LYS A 547 21.17 -5.78 10.90
N PRO A 548 20.74 -6.79 11.71
CA PRO A 548 20.58 -8.15 11.19
C PRO A 548 19.59 -8.24 10.03
N THR A 549 18.45 -7.57 10.10
CA THR A 549 17.46 -7.52 9.02
C THR A 549 18.05 -6.84 7.78
N ARG A 550 18.74 -5.72 7.96
CA ARG A 550 19.37 -4.99 6.85
C ARG A 550 20.42 -5.83 6.11
N SER A 551 21.16 -6.70 6.80
CA SER A 551 22.18 -7.57 6.18
C SER A 551 21.60 -8.70 5.33
N THR A 552 20.28 -8.88 5.29
CA THR A 552 19.62 -9.89 4.46
C THR A 552 19.28 -9.42 3.05
N PHE A 553 19.72 -8.23 2.68
CA PHE A 553 19.52 -7.68 1.34
C PHE A 553 20.78 -7.80 0.50
N ARG A 554 20.62 -8.27 -0.73
CA ARG A 554 21.66 -8.24 -1.75
C ARG A 554 21.69 -6.83 -2.35
N ASP A 555 22.80 -6.14 -2.15
CA ASP A 555 23.05 -4.78 -2.62
C ASP A 555 23.14 -4.73 -4.15
N ILE A 556 22.30 -3.91 -4.80
CA ILE A 556 22.23 -3.72 -6.25
C ILE A 556 23.03 -2.47 -6.61
N LYS A 557 24.25 -2.65 -7.12
CA LYS A 557 25.24 -1.58 -7.27
C LYS A 557 25.30 -0.93 -8.65
N TYR A 558 24.56 -1.45 -9.60
CA TYR A 558 24.63 -1.04 -11.00
C TYR A 558 23.24 -0.72 -11.56
N GLY A 559 23.23 0.02 -12.65
CA GLY A 559 22.01 0.48 -13.30
C GLY A 559 21.60 1.86 -12.80
N GLN A 560 20.48 2.32 -13.33
CA GLN A 560 19.98 3.67 -13.04
C GLN A 560 18.51 3.78 -13.40
N THR A 561 17.83 4.74 -12.78
CA THR A 561 16.57 5.30 -13.29
C THR A 561 16.88 6.57 -14.11
N GLU A 562 15.87 7.28 -14.58
CA GLU A 562 16.09 8.51 -15.36
C GLU A 562 16.93 9.56 -14.59
N HIS A 563 16.77 9.61 -13.26
CA HIS A 563 17.34 10.67 -12.43
C HIS A 563 18.38 10.20 -11.41
N TYR A 564 18.49 8.89 -11.13
CA TYR A 564 19.33 8.36 -10.07
C TYR A 564 20.11 7.13 -10.51
N HIS A 565 21.33 7.01 -10.01
CA HIS A 565 22.18 5.83 -10.20
C HIS A 565 22.13 4.92 -8.99
N ALA A 566 22.17 3.60 -9.23
CA ALA A 566 22.41 2.63 -8.18
C ALA A 566 23.89 2.68 -7.75
N GLY A 567 24.17 2.36 -6.49
CA GLY A 567 25.49 2.41 -5.91
C GLY A 567 25.62 1.51 -4.68
N PRO A 568 26.79 1.47 -4.02
CA PRO A 568 26.96 0.68 -2.81
C PRO A 568 26.09 1.19 -1.64
N GLY A 569 25.37 0.27 -1.00
CA GLY A 569 24.49 0.56 0.12
C GLY A 569 23.10 0.98 -0.33
N TRP A 570 22.41 1.80 0.48
CA TRP A 570 21.11 2.31 0.09
C TRP A 570 21.21 3.32 -1.06
N ASP A 571 20.33 3.19 -2.05
CA ASP A 571 20.21 4.15 -3.16
C ASP A 571 18.74 4.37 -3.57
N TYR A 572 18.46 5.42 -4.34
CA TYR A 572 17.09 5.76 -4.77
C TYR A 572 16.47 4.70 -5.70
N PRO A 573 17.19 4.14 -6.71
CA PRO A 573 16.62 3.15 -7.61
C PRO A 573 16.16 1.86 -6.95
N THR A 574 16.91 1.35 -5.95
CA THR A 574 16.72 -0.01 -5.43
C THR A 574 16.58 -0.10 -3.91
N GLY A 575 16.65 1.04 -3.21
CA GLY A 575 16.57 1.07 -1.75
C GLY A 575 17.70 0.26 -1.10
N LEU A 576 17.34 -0.69 -0.25
CA LEU A 576 18.27 -1.62 0.41
C LEU A 576 18.76 -2.74 -0.53
N GLY A 577 18.21 -2.83 -1.75
CA GLY A 577 18.47 -3.89 -2.72
C GLY A 577 17.45 -5.02 -2.71
N ALA A 578 17.82 -6.20 -3.19
CA ALA A 578 16.95 -7.36 -3.33
C ALA A 578 16.97 -8.24 -2.07
N PRO A 579 15.80 -8.65 -1.50
CA PRO A 579 15.74 -9.40 -0.26
C PRO A 579 16.14 -10.89 -0.45
N ASP A 580 16.85 -11.45 0.53
CA ASP A 580 16.92 -12.88 0.79
C ASP A 580 15.82 -13.23 1.81
N ILE A 581 14.76 -13.88 1.35
CA ILE A 581 13.55 -14.07 2.16
C ILE A 581 13.76 -15.07 3.29
N ALA A 582 14.55 -16.12 3.07
CA ALA A 582 14.85 -17.09 4.12
C ALA A 582 15.66 -16.43 5.25
N MET A 583 16.69 -15.65 4.88
CA MET A 583 17.47 -14.90 5.86
C MET A 583 16.65 -13.80 6.54
N LEU A 584 15.78 -13.11 5.80
CA LEU A 584 14.86 -12.11 6.35
C LEU A 584 13.94 -12.71 7.42
N ALA A 585 13.37 -13.90 7.16
CA ALA A 585 12.52 -14.60 8.12
C ALA A 585 13.24 -14.90 9.45
N LEU A 586 14.53 -15.23 9.39
CA LEU A 586 15.37 -15.50 10.57
C LEU A 586 15.83 -14.24 11.28
N ALA A 587 16.09 -13.16 10.55
CA ALA A 587 16.69 -11.93 11.07
C ALA A 587 15.66 -10.95 11.66
N LEU A 588 14.38 -11.08 11.34
CA LEU A 588 13.32 -10.19 11.85
C LEU A 588 13.11 -10.39 13.36
N PRO A 589 13.22 -9.32 14.18
CA PRO A 589 13.13 -9.39 15.64
C PRO A 589 11.76 -9.82 16.14
#